data_09db5303df956c6ae38a5b904c97650a
#
_entry.id   09db5303df956c6ae38a5b904c97650a
#
_cell.length_a   1.000
_cell.length_b   1.000
_cell.length_c   1.000
_cell.angle_alpha   90.00
_cell.angle_beta   90.00
_cell.angle_gamma   90.00
#
_symmetry.space_group_name_H-M   'P 1'
#
loop_
_entity.id
_entity.type
_entity.pdbx_description
1 polymer ?
#
loop_
_entity_poly.entity_id
_entity_poly.type
_entity_poly.pdbx_seq_one_letter_code
_entity_poly.pdbx_strand_id
1 'polypeptide(L)'
;MSSSNAVAAETGLGAPTKDDKKKSGGSMLNRLKSRLEGGGPELGDFRQVTEETLRQLDTITPDHVLALYRVTENYLCKPEDNIYNIDFTRFKIRDLETGTVLFEIAKPPASEQDDDEEESGDLDTSAGRFVRYQFTPAFLRLKTVGATVEFTVGDQPVPNFRMIEKHYFRDSLLKSFDFDFGFCIPNSRNTCEHIYEFPQLSEDVIQQMVEHPYETRSDSFYFVDNRLIMHNKADYAYNGGQ
;
A
#
# COMPACT_ATOMS: atom_id res chain seq x y z
N MET A 1 -32.67 -43.14 35.55
CA MET A 1 -33.47 -42.59 36.64
C MET A 1 -33.35 -41.09 36.59
N SER A 2 -34.33 -40.54 36.09
CA SER A 2 -35.31 -39.54 36.57
C SER A 2 -34.81 -38.16 36.30
N SER A 3 -35.33 -37.47 35.31
CA SER A 3 -36.57 -36.67 35.26
C SER A 3 -36.53 -35.54 36.28
N SER A 4 -36.83 -34.31 36.05
CA SER A 4 -37.88 -33.69 35.24
C SER A 4 -37.83 -32.15 35.40
N ASN A 5 -38.27 -31.48 34.38
CA ASN A 5 -39.38 -30.52 34.22
C ASN A 5 -39.05 -29.06 34.60
N ALA A 6 -39.00 -28.21 33.65
CA ALA A 6 -40.04 -27.39 33.00
C ALA A 6 -40.95 -26.61 33.94
N VAL A 7 -41.00 -25.29 33.76
CA VAL A 7 -42.25 -24.52 33.65
C VAL A 7 -41.99 -23.17 32.95
N ALA A 8 -42.81 -22.89 31.98
CA ALA A 8 -42.95 -21.59 31.29
C ALA A 8 -43.91 -20.68 32.01
N ALA A 9 -43.79 -19.38 31.78
CA ALA A 9 -44.93 -18.46 31.86
C ALA A 9 -44.77 -17.30 30.88
N GLU A 10 -45.73 -17.26 29.97
CA GLU A 10 -46.07 -16.17 29.04
C GLU A 10 -46.70 -15.00 29.79
N THR A 11 -46.60 -13.82 29.22
CA THR A 11 -47.59 -12.77 28.90
C THR A 11 -46.84 -11.49 28.67
N GLY A 12 -47.06 -10.63 27.70
CA GLY A 12 -48.09 -10.45 26.72
C GLY A 12 -47.84 -9.13 25.96
N LEU A 13 -48.18 -9.18 24.71
CA LEU A 13 -48.65 -8.14 23.79
C LEU A 13 -48.25 -6.66 23.89
N GLY A 14 -47.67 -6.18 22.78
CA GLY A 14 -47.65 -4.75 22.42
C GLY A 14 -46.79 -4.48 21.20
N ALA A 15 -47.30 -4.70 20.00
CA ALA A 15 -46.87 -4.04 18.75
C ALA A 15 -47.90 -2.95 18.39
N PRO A 16 -47.72 -2.09 17.36
CA PRO A 16 -46.58 -1.80 16.50
C PRO A 16 -46.28 -0.29 16.34
N THR A 17 -45.18 0.11 15.73
CA THR A 17 -45.20 1.06 14.61
C THR A 17 -43.84 1.13 13.89
N LYS A 18 -43.95 1.13 12.59
CA LYS A 18 -42.95 1.27 11.56
C LYS A 18 -42.18 2.58 11.67
N ASP A 19 -40.83 2.49 11.44
CA ASP A 19 -40.18 3.30 10.42
C ASP A 19 -38.71 2.85 10.29
N ASP A 20 -38.49 1.86 9.43
CA ASP A 20 -37.18 1.51 8.90
C ASP A 20 -36.75 2.57 7.89
N LYS A 21 -35.93 3.51 8.30
CA LYS A 21 -35.10 4.29 7.38
C LYS A 21 -33.74 3.63 7.26
N LYS A 22 -33.60 2.78 6.25
CA LYS A 22 -32.33 2.40 5.62
C LYS A 22 -31.47 3.64 5.42
N LYS A 23 -30.43 3.82 6.23
CA LYS A 23 -29.33 4.73 5.91
C LYS A 23 -28.44 4.03 4.90
N SER A 24 -28.64 4.35 3.61
CA SER A 24 -27.70 4.01 2.55
C SER A 24 -26.35 4.65 2.89
N GLY A 25 -25.30 3.85 2.86
CA GLY A 25 -23.93 4.33 3.01
C GLY A 25 -23.63 5.35 1.92
N GLY A 26 -23.50 6.62 2.31
CA GLY A 26 -23.05 7.66 1.41
C GLY A 26 -21.66 7.32 0.89
N SER A 27 -21.51 7.37 -0.42
CA SER A 27 -20.24 7.21 -1.13
C SER A 27 -19.15 8.04 -0.47
N MET A 28 -17.92 7.50 -0.41
CA MET A 28 -16.71 8.17 0.09
C MET A 28 -16.54 9.58 -0.52
N LEU A 29 -16.99 9.76 -1.76
CA LEU A 29 -17.02 11.04 -2.46
C LEU A 29 -17.90 12.10 -1.76
N ASN A 30 -18.99 11.69 -1.10
CA ASN A 30 -19.87 12.62 -0.39
C ASN A 30 -19.32 13.02 0.99
N ARG A 31 -18.44 12.20 1.60
CA ARG A 31 -17.72 12.56 2.82
C ARG A 31 -16.60 13.57 2.57
N LEU A 32 -15.97 13.52 1.41
CA LEU A 32 -15.01 14.55 0.97
C LEU A 32 -15.70 15.89 0.73
N LYS A 33 -16.87 15.90 0.09
CA LYS A 33 -17.63 17.14 -0.14
C LYS A 33 -18.03 17.86 1.15
N SER A 34 -18.46 17.15 2.18
CA SER A 34 -18.94 17.78 3.44
C SER A 34 -17.81 18.32 4.34
N ARG A 35 -16.55 17.92 4.15
CA ARG A 35 -15.39 18.47 4.87
C ARG A 35 -14.84 19.76 4.25
N LEU A 36 -15.20 20.05 3.00
CA LEU A 36 -14.70 21.19 2.22
C LEU A 36 -15.58 22.43 2.29
N GLU A 37 -16.77 22.33 2.90
CA GLU A 37 -17.69 23.48 3.09
C GLU A 37 -17.34 24.39 4.28
N GLY A 38 -16.21 24.14 4.96
CA GLY A 38 -15.68 25.00 6.03
C GLY A 38 -14.48 25.82 5.55
N GLY A 39 -14.75 26.98 4.97
CA GLY A 39 -13.91 28.17 4.80
C GLY A 39 -12.38 28.01 4.71
N GLY A 40 -11.86 27.45 3.61
CA GLY A 40 -10.48 27.59 3.15
C GLY A 40 -10.48 28.21 1.75
N PRO A 41 -9.34 28.69 1.19
CA PRO A 41 -9.30 29.32 -0.12
C PRO A 41 -9.90 28.40 -1.17
N GLU A 42 -10.73 28.96 -2.05
CA GLU A 42 -11.45 28.27 -3.12
C GLU A 42 -10.51 27.37 -3.92
N LEU A 43 -10.55 26.04 -3.66
CA LEU A 43 -10.00 25.06 -4.58
C LEU A 43 -10.97 24.92 -5.74
N GLY A 44 -10.72 25.69 -6.79
CA GLY A 44 -11.34 25.50 -8.08
C GLY A 44 -11.06 24.11 -8.63
N ASP A 45 -12.13 23.45 -9.05
CA ASP A 45 -12.17 22.25 -9.89
C ASP A 45 -11.31 21.04 -9.39
N PHE A 46 -11.89 20.18 -8.57
CA PHE A 46 -11.34 18.91 -8.05
C PHE A 46 -11.03 17.89 -9.17
N ARG A 47 -10.38 18.31 -10.25
CA ARG A 47 -10.19 17.46 -11.42
C ARG A 47 -8.97 16.62 -11.45
N GLN A 48 -8.07 16.61 -10.54
CA GLN A 48 -6.94 15.65 -10.54
C GLN A 48 -5.84 16.15 -9.59
N VAL A 49 -5.65 15.44 -8.48
CA VAL A 49 -4.45 15.63 -7.66
C VAL A 49 -3.25 15.20 -8.49
N THR A 50 -2.31 16.11 -8.73
CA THR A 50 -1.08 15.85 -9.46
C THR A 50 0.11 15.83 -8.53
N GLU A 51 1.22 15.25 -8.98
CA GLU A 51 2.49 15.28 -8.26
C GLU A 51 2.90 16.72 -7.91
N GLU A 52 2.80 17.66 -8.87
CA GLU A 52 3.18 19.06 -8.67
C GLU A 52 2.37 19.71 -7.54
N THR A 53 1.06 19.38 -7.48
CA THR A 53 0.19 19.86 -6.40
C THR A 53 0.63 19.31 -5.05
N LEU A 54 0.98 18.02 -4.97
CA LEU A 54 1.42 17.39 -3.72
C LEU A 54 2.76 17.93 -3.22
N ARG A 55 3.68 18.22 -4.13
CA ARG A 55 5.00 18.77 -3.78
C ARG A 55 4.95 20.18 -3.17
N GLN A 56 3.82 20.89 -3.30
CA GLN A 56 3.60 22.21 -2.71
C GLN A 56 2.98 22.13 -1.30
N LEU A 57 2.58 20.94 -0.84
CA LEU A 57 1.98 20.76 0.47
C LEU A 57 3.05 20.61 1.55
N ASP A 58 2.83 21.23 2.70
CA ASP A 58 3.68 21.05 3.89
C ASP A 58 3.59 19.62 4.46
N THR A 59 2.46 18.96 4.24
CA THR A 59 2.20 17.59 4.70
C THR A 59 1.37 16.82 3.67
N ILE A 60 1.90 15.69 3.23
CA ILE A 60 1.19 14.77 2.35
C ILE A 60 0.53 13.69 3.21
N THR A 61 -0.77 13.50 3.01
CA THR A 61 -1.61 12.54 3.74
C THR A 61 -2.03 11.36 2.86
N PRO A 62 -2.55 10.26 3.45
CA PRO A 62 -3.11 9.15 2.70
C PRO A 62 -4.16 9.55 1.66
N ASP A 63 -5.08 10.46 2.01
CA ASP A 63 -6.13 10.91 1.08
C ASP A 63 -5.56 11.60 -0.16
N HIS A 64 -4.45 12.32 -0.01
CA HIS A 64 -3.75 12.96 -1.12
C HIS A 64 -3.22 11.93 -2.13
N VAL A 65 -2.50 10.90 -1.66
CA VAL A 65 -1.93 9.90 -2.57
C VAL A 65 -2.99 8.97 -3.15
N LEU A 66 -4.08 8.70 -2.41
CA LEU A 66 -5.21 7.94 -2.95
C LEU A 66 -5.87 8.66 -4.15
N ALA A 67 -5.85 9.98 -4.17
CA ALA A 67 -6.39 10.79 -5.26
C ALA A 67 -5.45 10.89 -6.48
N LEU A 68 -4.19 10.46 -6.39
CA LEU A 68 -3.29 10.39 -7.54
C LEU A 68 -3.84 9.43 -8.59
N TYR A 69 -3.84 9.84 -9.84
CA TYR A 69 -4.33 9.03 -10.96
C TYR A 69 -3.22 8.51 -11.87
N ARG A 70 -1.99 9.03 -11.71
CA ARG A 70 -0.79 8.63 -12.45
C ARG A 70 0.34 8.30 -11.49
N VAL A 71 1.28 7.48 -11.95
CA VAL A 71 2.55 7.26 -11.27
C VAL A 71 3.31 8.59 -11.15
N THR A 72 3.99 8.79 -10.03
CA THR A 72 4.82 9.98 -9.85
C THR A 72 6.15 9.84 -10.61
N GLU A 73 6.67 10.93 -11.13
CA GLU A 73 8.02 10.92 -11.75
C GLU A 73 9.10 11.06 -10.66
N ASN A 74 8.83 11.85 -9.62
CA ASN A 74 9.77 12.13 -8.55
C ASN A 74 9.32 11.52 -7.22
N TYR A 75 10.23 11.46 -6.25
CA TYR A 75 9.89 11.13 -4.86
C TYR A 75 9.17 12.30 -4.20
N LEU A 76 8.12 11.99 -3.41
CA LEU A 76 7.32 12.98 -2.68
C LEU A 76 7.86 13.30 -1.28
N CYS A 77 8.89 12.60 -0.83
CA CYS A 77 9.60 12.85 0.42
C CYS A 77 11.09 12.52 0.27
N LYS A 78 11.86 13.00 1.22
CA LYS A 78 13.31 12.76 1.28
C LYS A 78 13.62 11.54 2.15
N PRO A 79 14.83 10.94 2.04
CA PRO A 79 15.25 9.86 2.94
C PRO A 79 15.22 10.25 4.42
N GLU A 80 15.53 11.52 4.72
CA GLU A 80 15.57 12.08 6.08
C GLU A 80 14.19 12.21 6.73
N ASP A 81 13.11 12.14 5.95
CA ASP A 81 11.74 12.15 6.47
C ASP A 81 11.39 10.86 7.22
N ASN A 82 12.18 9.80 7.02
CA ASN A 82 12.09 8.54 7.77
C ASN A 82 12.73 8.68 9.16
N ILE A 83 12.18 9.55 9.98
CA ILE A 83 12.67 9.84 11.34
C ILE A 83 12.56 8.66 12.30
N TYR A 84 11.83 7.61 11.94
CA TYR A 84 11.63 6.40 12.74
C TYR A 84 12.69 5.32 12.43
N ASN A 85 13.61 5.57 11.49
CA ASN A 85 14.62 4.62 11.05
C ASN A 85 14.01 3.25 10.70
N ILE A 86 12.89 3.28 9.97
CA ILE A 86 12.28 2.06 9.44
C ILE A 86 13.15 1.54 8.30
N ASP A 87 13.62 0.29 8.41
CA ASP A 87 14.49 -0.34 7.43
C ASP A 87 13.96 -1.71 7.03
N PHE A 88 13.64 -1.87 5.74
CA PHE A 88 13.19 -3.13 5.18
C PHE A 88 14.38 -4.07 4.97
N THR A 89 14.38 -5.21 5.67
CA THR A 89 15.49 -6.16 5.68
C THR A 89 15.25 -7.39 4.82
N ARG A 90 13.99 -7.73 4.53
CA ARG A 90 13.64 -8.87 3.67
C ARG A 90 12.29 -8.62 3.01
N PHE A 91 12.19 -9.05 1.76
CA PHE A 91 10.96 -9.04 1.00
C PHE A 91 10.83 -10.35 0.22
N LYS A 92 9.68 -11.02 0.34
CA LYS A 92 9.39 -12.28 -0.34
C LYS A 92 7.98 -12.25 -0.92
N ILE A 93 7.87 -12.60 -2.20
CA ILE A 93 6.61 -12.73 -2.92
C ILE A 93 6.35 -14.21 -3.19
N ARG A 94 5.14 -14.68 -2.87
CA ARG A 94 4.72 -16.04 -3.16
C ARG A 94 3.30 -16.09 -3.74
N ASP A 95 3.07 -17.05 -4.62
CA ASP A 95 1.72 -17.42 -5.01
C ASP A 95 1.03 -18.11 -3.82
N LEU A 96 -0.13 -17.59 -3.40
CA LEU A 96 -0.85 -18.13 -2.25
C LEU A 96 -1.61 -19.42 -2.56
N GLU A 97 -1.93 -19.70 -3.83
CA GLU A 97 -2.61 -20.92 -4.22
C GLU A 97 -1.65 -22.13 -4.20
N THR A 98 -0.42 -21.94 -4.67
CA THR A 98 0.58 -23.02 -4.79
C THR A 98 1.66 -22.99 -3.70
N GLY A 99 1.81 -21.88 -3.01
CA GLY A 99 2.91 -21.64 -2.06
C GLY A 99 4.26 -21.38 -2.73
N THR A 100 4.31 -21.32 -4.09
CA THR A 100 5.56 -21.12 -4.83
C THR A 100 6.12 -19.73 -4.57
N VAL A 101 7.42 -19.66 -4.21
CA VAL A 101 8.15 -18.40 -4.09
C VAL A 101 8.46 -17.88 -5.49
N LEU A 102 8.02 -16.65 -5.76
CA LEU A 102 8.16 -15.98 -7.06
C LEU A 102 9.33 -14.99 -7.07
N PHE A 103 9.63 -14.44 -5.91
CA PHE A 103 10.70 -13.47 -5.71
C PHE A 103 11.10 -13.45 -4.23
N GLU A 104 12.38 -13.29 -3.96
CA GLU A 104 12.90 -13.10 -2.61
C GLU A 104 14.19 -12.29 -2.66
N ILE A 105 14.29 -11.30 -1.79
CA ILE A 105 15.50 -10.52 -1.54
C ILE A 105 15.65 -10.29 -0.04
N ALA A 106 16.88 -10.36 0.46
CA ALA A 106 17.22 -10.04 1.84
C ALA A 106 18.53 -9.26 1.87
N LYS A 107 18.63 -8.31 2.80
CA LYS A 107 19.91 -7.66 3.08
C LYS A 107 20.89 -8.68 3.71
N PRO A 108 22.17 -8.67 3.32
CA PRO A 108 23.15 -9.49 3.99
C PRO A 108 23.24 -9.14 5.47
N PRO A 109 23.62 -10.11 6.34
CA PRO A 109 23.86 -9.82 7.75
C PRO A 109 24.97 -8.77 7.90
N ALA A 110 24.86 -7.91 8.91
CA ALA A 110 25.82 -6.82 9.15
C ALA A 110 27.28 -7.28 9.32
N SER A 111 27.51 -8.56 9.57
CA SER A 111 28.85 -9.16 9.67
C SER A 111 29.51 -9.46 8.31
N GLU A 112 28.80 -9.33 7.20
CA GLU A 112 29.26 -9.60 5.83
C GLU A 112 29.31 -8.32 4.97
N GLN A 113 29.08 -7.16 5.57
CA GLN A 113 29.30 -5.88 4.91
C GLN A 113 30.80 -5.58 5.00
N ASP A 114 31.54 -5.91 3.94
CA ASP A 114 32.91 -5.43 3.75
C ASP A 114 32.85 -3.89 3.58
N ASP A 115 33.75 -3.18 4.30
CA ASP A 115 33.86 -1.72 4.33
C ASP A 115 34.39 -1.11 3.00
N ASP A 116 34.12 -1.73 1.85
CA ASP A 116 34.56 -1.27 0.53
C ASP A 116 33.44 -0.55 -0.23
N GLU A 117 32.70 0.36 0.40
CA GLU A 117 31.96 1.39 -0.33
C GLU A 117 32.93 2.54 -0.67
N GLU A 118 33.64 2.41 -1.79
CA GLU A 118 34.29 3.56 -2.43
C GLU A 118 33.23 4.66 -2.67
N GLU A 119 33.50 5.81 -2.10
CA GLU A 119 32.81 7.08 -2.24
C GLU A 119 32.79 7.50 -3.73
N SER A 120 31.86 6.94 -4.52
CA SER A 120 31.57 7.46 -5.85
C SER A 120 30.60 8.62 -5.71
N GLY A 121 31.15 9.82 -5.90
CA GLY A 121 30.43 11.08 -5.83
C GLY A 121 29.38 11.23 -6.91
N ASP A 122 28.23 10.78 -6.61
CA ASP A 122 26.90 11.30 -6.95
C ASP A 122 25.94 10.56 -6.00
N LEU A 123 25.47 11.26 -4.95
CA LEU A 123 24.54 10.67 -4.00
C LEU A 123 23.25 10.34 -4.74
N ASP A 124 23.17 9.11 -5.28
CA ASP A 124 21.93 8.59 -5.83
C ASP A 124 20.89 8.54 -4.72
N THR A 125 20.07 9.59 -4.65
CA THR A 125 18.99 9.72 -3.66
C THR A 125 17.93 8.64 -3.80
N SER A 126 18.02 7.78 -4.84
CA SER A 126 17.15 6.63 -5.06
C SER A 126 17.65 5.36 -4.39
N ALA A 127 18.88 5.33 -3.85
CA ALA A 127 19.48 4.15 -3.23
C ALA A 127 18.55 3.53 -2.17
N GLY A 128 18.21 2.26 -2.37
CA GLY A 128 17.31 1.53 -1.49
C GLY A 128 15.81 1.88 -1.62
N ARG A 129 15.45 2.85 -2.49
CA ARG A 129 14.05 3.26 -2.69
C ARG A 129 13.47 2.85 -4.05
N PHE A 130 14.28 2.25 -4.90
CA PHE A 130 13.86 1.77 -6.22
C PHE A 130 14.16 0.28 -6.36
N VAL A 131 13.20 -0.48 -6.89
CA VAL A 131 13.35 -1.90 -7.19
C VAL A 131 12.87 -2.18 -8.61
N ARG A 132 13.59 -3.04 -9.32
CA ARG A 132 13.17 -3.54 -10.62
C ARG A 132 12.87 -5.03 -10.53
N TYR A 133 11.61 -5.39 -10.82
CA TYR A 133 11.13 -6.76 -10.78
C TYR A 133 11.08 -7.38 -12.18
N GLN A 134 11.43 -8.67 -12.24
CA GLN A 134 11.29 -9.48 -13.45
C GLN A 134 10.50 -10.74 -13.11
N PHE A 135 9.34 -10.88 -13.70
CA PHE A 135 8.46 -12.03 -13.56
C PHE A 135 8.20 -12.69 -14.92
N THR A 136 7.67 -13.90 -14.91
CA THR A 136 7.14 -14.54 -16.11
C THR A 136 5.73 -14.03 -16.43
N PRO A 137 5.23 -14.20 -17.68
CA PRO A 137 3.86 -13.81 -18.05
C PRO A 137 2.77 -14.46 -17.16
N ALA A 138 3.05 -15.65 -16.59
CA ALA A 138 2.12 -16.35 -15.71
C ALA A 138 1.77 -15.55 -14.45
N PHE A 139 2.67 -14.66 -13.98
CA PHE A 139 2.43 -13.79 -12.83
C PHE A 139 1.17 -12.94 -13.01
N LEU A 140 0.92 -12.42 -14.21
CA LEU A 140 -0.24 -11.57 -14.50
C LEU A 140 -1.60 -12.30 -14.44
N ARG A 141 -1.60 -13.62 -14.33
CA ARG A 141 -2.81 -14.44 -14.19
C ARG A 141 -3.08 -14.92 -12.76
N LEU A 142 -2.18 -14.59 -11.83
CA LEU A 142 -2.37 -14.91 -10.42
C LEU A 142 -3.53 -14.07 -9.85
N LYS A 143 -4.29 -14.68 -8.95
CA LYS A 143 -5.42 -14.01 -8.28
C LYS A 143 -4.97 -13.35 -7.00
N THR A 144 -4.20 -14.09 -6.22
CA THR A 144 -3.73 -13.67 -4.89
C THR A 144 -2.26 -13.97 -4.72
N VAL A 145 -1.53 -12.99 -4.27
CA VAL A 145 -0.10 -13.05 -3.99
C VAL A 145 0.13 -12.59 -2.56
N GLY A 146 0.93 -13.35 -1.81
CA GLY A 146 1.40 -12.97 -0.49
C GLY A 146 2.76 -12.28 -0.59
N ALA A 147 2.86 -11.08 -0.01
CA ALA A 147 4.14 -10.39 0.16
C ALA A 147 4.51 -10.37 1.64
N THR A 148 5.50 -11.19 2.00
CA THR A 148 6.09 -11.17 3.35
C THR A 148 7.16 -10.08 3.40
N VAL A 149 7.05 -9.19 4.37
CA VAL A 149 7.96 -8.07 4.59
C VAL A 149 8.56 -8.19 5.98
N GLU A 150 9.89 -8.16 6.08
CA GLU A 150 10.58 -8.00 7.36
C GLU A 150 11.23 -6.61 7.41
N PHE A 151 11.09 -5.94 8.55
CA PHE A 151 11.65 -4.63 8.75
C PHE A 151 12.03 -4.39 10.21
N THR A 152 12.97 -3.50 10.42
CA THR A 152 13.33 -2.99 11.76
C THR A 152 12.84 -1.57 11.93
N VAL A 153 12.66 -1.16 13.17
CA VAL A 153 12.34 0.22 13.54
C VAL A 153 13.39 0.74 14.53
N GLY A 154 13.60 2.05 14.53
CA GLY A 154 14.55 2.72 15.41
C GLY A 154 14.07 2.81 16.87
N ASP A 155 14.63 3.76 17.60
CA ASP A 155 14.44 3.94 19.04
C ASP A 155 13.12 4.63 19.41
N GLN A 156 12.35 5.08 18.42
CA GLN A 156 11.05 5.72 18.63
C GLN A 156 9.89 4.77 18.35
N PRO A 157 8.78 4.85 19.12
CA PRO A 157 7.56 4.10 18.79
C PRO A 157 6.98 4.58 17.48
N VAL A 158 6.48 3.65 16.67
CA VAL A 158 5.85 3.94 15.39
C VAL A 158 4.34 3.74 15.53
N PRO A 159 3.56 4.80 15.76
CA PRO A 159 2.10 4.69 15.83
C PRO A 159 1.49 4.71 14.42
N ASN A 160 0.40 3.93 14.22
CA ASN A 160 -0.41 3.96 13.00
C ASN A 160 0.43 3.91 11.70
N PHE A 161 1.33 2.93 11.60
CA PHE A 161 2.14 2.71 10.40
C PHE A 161 1.26 2.11 9.30
N ARG A 162 1.25 2.73 8.12
CA ARG A 162 0.37 2.38 6.99
C ARG A 162 1.10 2.53 5.68
N MET A 163 0.81 1.63 4.72
CA MET A 163 1.30 1.73 3.35
C MET A 163 0.14 1.83 2.37
N ILE A 164 0.25 2.75 1.42
CA ILE A 164 -0.60 2.79 0.23
C ILE A 164 0.28 2.52 -0.97
N GLU A 165 -0.06 1.50 -1.74
CA GLU A 165 0.68 1.14 -2.94
C GLU A 165 -0.24 1.22 -4.15
N LYS A 166 0.25 1.85 -5.23
CA LYS A 166 -0.52 2.07 -6.45
C LYS A 166 0.24 1.53 -7.64
N HIS A 167 -0.38 0.62 -8.37
CA HIS A 167 0.17 0.01 -9.57
C HIS A 167 -0.44 0.62 -10.82
N TYR A 168 0.40 0.95 -11.79
CA TYR A 168 0.02 1.58 -13.04
C TYR A 168 0.62 0.80 -14.21
N PHE A 169 -0.11 0.75 -15.30
CA PHE A 169 0.45 0.41 -16.60
C PHE A 169 0.31 1.64 -17.50
N ARG A 170 1.44 2.20 -17.89
CA ARG A 170 1.50 3.52 -18.55
C ARG A 170 0.76 4.57 -17.70
N ASP A 171 -0.23 5.23 -18.29
CA ASP A 171 -1.05 6.26 -17.64
C ASP A 171 -2.29 5.71 -16.92
N SER A 172 -2.48 4.39 -16.87
CA SER A 172 -3.68 3.76 -16.34
C SER A 172 -3.43 3.15 -14.98
N LEU A 173 -4.18 3.56 -13.97
CA LEU A 173 -4.18 2.93 -12.66
C LEU A 173 -4.80 1.53 -12.77
N LEU A 174 -4.02 0.49 -12.45
CA LEU A 174 -4.47 -0.89 -12.40
C LEU A 174 -5.17 -1.21 -11.07
N LYS A 175 -4.51 -0.87 -9.97
CA LYS A 175 -5.00 -1.16 -8.60
C LYS A 175 -4.32 -0.25 -7.57
N SER A 176 -5.07 0.07 -6.51
CA SER A 176 -4.53 0.63 -5.28
C SER A 176 -4.70 -0.37 -4.15
N PHE A 177 -3.66 -0.53 -3.35
CA PHE A 177 -3.65 -1.35 -2.14
C PHE A 177 -3.44 -0.43 -0.94
N ASP A 178 -4.01 -0.82 0.19
CA ASP A 178 -3.99 -0.04 1.42
C ASP A 178 -3.80 -1.01 2.58
N PHE A 179 -2.64 -0.99 3.20
CA PHE A 179 -2.23 -1.92 4.23
C PHE A 179 -1.90 -1.21 5.52
N ASP A 180 -2.43 -1.70 6.61
CA ASP A 180 -2.17 -1.22 7.96
C ASP A 180 -1.18 -2.16 8.67
N PHE A 181 -0.01 -1.63 9.07
CA PHE A 181 0.96 -2.35 9.91
C PHE A 181 0.65 -2.13 11.41
N GLY A 182 -0.10 -1.08 11.74
CA GLY A 182 -0.43 -0.72 13.11
C GLY A 182 0.72 -0.10 13.89
N PHE A 183 0.82 -0.48 15.17
CA PHE A 183 1.85 0.02 16.07
C PHE A 183 3.10 -0.86 16.03
N CYS A 184 4.28 -0.25 15.92
CA CYS A 184 5.56 -0.95 16.03
C CYS A 184 6.33 -0.50 17.27
N ILE A 185 6.84 -1.49 18.01
CA ILE A 185 7.62 -1.29 19.25
C ILE A 185 9.00 -0.72 18.89
N PRO A 186 9.56 0.24 19.65
CA PRO A 186 10.92 0.72 19.46
C PRO A 186 11.95 -0.41 19.45
N ASN A 187 13.00 -0.27 18.64
CA ASN A 187 14.10 -1.23 18.50
C ASN A 187 13.65 -2.67 18.23
N SER A 188 12.53 -2.84 17.53
CA SER A 188 11.99 -4.16 17.19
C SER A 188 12.25 -4.53 15.73
N ARG A 189 12.29 -5.86 15.49
CA ARG A 189 12.16 -6.45 14.16
C ARG A 189 10.74 -6.98 14.02
N ASN A 190 10.12 -6.63 12.92
CA ASN A 190 8.74 -6.96 12.61
C ASN A 190 8.65 -7.77 11.33
N THR A 191 7.68 -8.67 11.27
CA THR A 191 7.34 -9.42 10.06
C THR A 191 5.84 -9.33 9.85
N CYS A 192 5.43 -9.00 8.63
CA CYS A 192 4.03 -9.04 8.23
C CYS A 192 3.88 -9.65 6.85
N GLU A 193 2.69 -10.15 6.56
CA GLU A 193 2.31 -10.62 5.24
C GLU A 193 1.12 -9.83 4.74
N HIS A 194 1.28 -9.18 3.60
CA HIS A 194 0.23 -8.48 2.89
C HIS A 194 -0.31 -9.37 1.77
N ILE A 195 -1.63 -9.44 1.67
CA ILE A 195 -2.30 -10.20 0.61
C ILE A 195 -2.75 -9.24 -0.48
N TYR A 196 -2.17 -9.42 -1.67
CA TYR A 196 -2.50 -8.67 -2.86
C TYR A 196 -3.54 -9.45 -3.67
N GLU A 197 -4.74 -8.91 -3.77
CA GLU A 197 -5.77 -9.38 -4.69
C GLU A 197 -5.64 -8.63 -6.01
N PHE A 198 -5.08 -9.27 -7.03
CA PHE A 198 -4.87 -8.63 -8.31
C PHE A 198 -6.17 -8.50 -9.12
N PRO A 199 -6.31 -7.41 -9.91
CA PRO A 199 -7.42 -7.28 -10.83
C PRO A 199 -7.32 -8.34 -11.92
N GLN A 200 -8.47 -8.83 -12.38
CA GLN A 200 -8.49 -9.69 -13.58
C GLN A 200 -8.31 -8.81 -14.81
N LEU A 201 -7.17 -8.98 -15.47
CA LEU A 201 -6.80 -8.24 -16.67
C LEU A 201 -7.31 -8.99 -17.92
N SER A 202 -7.65 -8.25 -18.97
CA SER A 202 -7.94 -8.85 -20.29
C SER A 202 -6.65 -9.38 -20.93
N GLU A 203 -6.78 -10.39 -21.79
CA GLU A 203 -5.61 -10.95 -22.50
C GLU A 203 -4.86 -9.91 -23.32
N ASP A 204 -5.56 -8.93 -23.91
CA ASP A 204 -4.94 -7.85 -24.66
C ASP A 204 -4.06 -6.97 -23.78
N VAL A 205 -4.50 -6.66 -22.55
CA VAL A 205 -3.70 -5.89 -21.57
C VAL A 205 -2.52 -6.71 -21.10
N ILE A 206 -2.72 -8.00 -20.78
CA ILE A 206 -1.64 -8.91 -20.40
C ILE A 206 -0.56 -8.96 -21.49
N GLN A 207 -0.97 -9.14 -22.75
CA GLN A 207 -0.04 -9.15 -23.88
C GLN A 207 0.76 -7.85 -23.98
N GLN A 208 0.10 -6.71 -23.87
CA GLN A 208 0.78 -5.41 -23.91
C GLN A 208 1.77 -5.26 -22.73
N MET A 209 1.42 -5.68 -21.52
CA MET A 209 2.32 -5.61 -20.35
C MET A 209 3.56 -6.51 -20.54
N VAL A 210 3.42 -7.66 -21.19
CA VAL A 210 4.54 -8.57 -21.52
C VAL A 210 5.44 -7.97 -22.59
N GLU A 211 4.85 -7.38 -23.65
CA GLU A 211 5.56 -6.78 -24.78
C GLU A 211 6.26 -5.46 -24.44
N HIS A 212 5.85 -4.79 -23.34
CA HIS A 212 6.38 -3.50 -22.93
C HIS A 212 6.95 -3.57 -21.51
N PRO A 213 8.14 -4.18 -21.35
CA PRO A 213 8.79 -4.30 -20.05
C PRO A 213 9.07 -2.92 -19.44
N TYR A 214 8.87 -2.82 -18.12
CA TYR A 214 9.09 -1.62 -17.30
C TYR A 214 8.13 -0.45 -17.57
N GLU A 215 7.11 -0.63 -18.41
CA GLU A 215 6.00 0.32 -18.50
C GLU A 215 4.90 0.08 -17.44
N THR A 216 5.00 -1.04 -16.70
CA THR A 216 4.28 -1.22 -15.44
C THR A 216 5.13 -0.69 -14.31
N ARG A 217 4.57 0.23 -13.52
CA ARG A 217 5.27 0.92 -12.43
C ARG A 217 4.40 0.98 -11.18
N SER A 218 5.03 1.08 -10.00
CA SER A 218 4.31 1.34 -8.77
C SER A 218 4.97 2.44 -7.94
N ASP A 219 4.11 3.10 -7.14
CA ASP A 219 4.49 3.97 -6.05
C ASP A 219 4.01 3.34 -4.74
N SER A 220 4.90 3.20 -3.75
CA SER A 220 4.59 2.73 -2.41
C SER A 220 4.84 3.87 -1.42
N PHE A 221 3.77 4.38 -0.84
CA PHE A 221 3.79 5.50 0.10
C PHE A 221 3.59 4.99 1.52
N TYR A 222 4.50 5.32 2.42
CA TYR A 222 4.46 4.89 3.81
C TYR A 222 4.18 6.07 4.73
N PHE A 223 3.23 5.88 5.64
CA PHE A 223 2.74 6.91 6.55
C PHE A 223 2.87 6.47 8.00
N VAL A 224 3.20 7.44 8.86
CA VAL A 224 3.03 7.32 10.31
C VAL A 224 2.16 8.48 10.76
N ASP A 225 1.07 8.17 11.51
CA ASP A 225 0.07 9.16 11.92
C ASP A 225 -0.42 10.05 10.76
N ASN A 226 -0.69 9.44 9.59
CA ASN A 226 -1.13 10.09 8.36
C ASN A 226 -0.13 11.09 7.74
N ARG A 227 1.13 11.09 8.15
CA ARG A 227 2.20 11.86 7.53
C ARG A 227 3.08 10.96 6.68
N LEU A 228 3.34 11.33 5.44
CA LEU A 228 4.27 10.64 4.54
C LEU A 228 5.69 10.69 5.11
N ILE A 229 6.32 9.53 5.26
CA ILE A 229 7.69 9.39 5.78
C ILE A 229 8.63 8.67 4.81
N MET A 230 8.09 7.79 3.95
CA MET A 230 8.87 7.10 2.92
C MET A 230 8.06 6.97 1.64
N HIS A 231 8.76 6.99 0.51
CA HIS A 231 8.20 6.77 -0.80
C HIS A 231 9.16 5.92 -1.61
N ASN A 232 8.74 4.72 -1.95
CA ASN A 232 9.48 3.77 -2.78
C ASN A 232 8.81 3.62 -4.14
N LYS A 233 9.61 3.27 -5.15
CA LYS A 233 9.15 3.09 -6.53
C LYS A 233 9.62 1.75 -7.07
N ALA A 234 8.86 1.18 -7.99
CA ALA A 234 9.29 -0.02 -8.70
C ALA A 234 8.83 -0.03 -10.15
N ASP A 235 9.64 -0.71 -10.97
CA ASP A 235 9.32 -1.08 -12.35
C ASP A 235 9.17 -2.58 -12.47
N TYR A 236 8.32 -3.03 -13.40
CA TYR A 236 8.01 -4.44 -13.59
C TYR A 236 8.16 -4.86 -15.04
N ALA A 237 8.81 -6.00 -15.26
CA ALA A 237 8.82 -6.72 -16.52
C ALA A 237 8.18 -8.11 -16.33
N TYR A 238 7.44 -8.56 -17.36
CA TYR A 238 6.70 -9.83 -17.32
C TYR A 238 7.08 -10.77 -18.46
N ASN A 239 8.23 -10.55 -19.05
CA ASN A 239 8.76 -11.33 -20.18
C ASN A 239 9.77 -12.42 -19.76
N GLY A 240 9.92 -12.69 -18.46
CA GLY A 240 10.86 -13.69 -17.95
C GLY A 240 12.33 -13.29 -18.08
N GLY A 241 12.63 -12.01 -18.31
CA GLY A 241 13.99 -11.49 -18.48
C GLY A 241 14.54 -11.66 -19.90
N GLN A 242 13.65 -11.84 -20.90
CA GLN A 242 14.02 -11.94 -22.33
C GLN A 242 13.99 -10.57 -23.01
#